data_bd6041103588dfe7b4e40248541f7511
#
_entry.id   bd6041103588dfe7b4e40248541f7511
#
_cell.length_a   1.000
_cell.length_b   1.000
_cell.length_c   1.000
_cell.angle_alpha   90.00
_cell.angle_beta   90.00
_cell.angle_gamma   90.00
#
_symmetry.space_group_name_H-M   'P 1'
#
loop_
_entity.id
_entity.type
_entity.pdbx_description
1 polymer ?
#
loop_
_entity_poly.entity_id
_entity_poly.type
_entity_poly.pdbx_seq_one_letter_code
_entity_poly.pdbx_strand_id
1 'polypeptide(L)'
;MRISDLVKKIILVFGGVIVLGAAIMIIVSLFNRKDDDEAFSNGEKTYFVTPTDAPSTEATTEATTEYIAAEPELIEDTTQDTASSTDTVQQPATVTAAAIVEDKDMVDEKDPFFLICPSSVSIGKGTAFDAEEHVGYADDYDRDVELEVSGEVDTSTTGSYPVKLTLKDDAGHTKTNNMTVTVVESTSDTTEPSSDGGSETFESFESNYKKEGTTLGIDVSRWQKTIDFEKVKSAGCDFVIIRIGGLDDGKRYEDSCFKDNIKNAKSAGLKVGIYWHAEESSMDEVRGSVDYLMNLLGGESLDFPIAYDWEDFYGFQKYGMNLYDINNCFEVFCEEVEKEGYEACLYSSKNFLENTWTNSSNHKVWLANYTSQTTYAGEYYMWQHSSTGKIDGISTAVDFNVLYE
;
A
#
# COMPACT_ATOMS: atom_id res chain seq x y z
N MET A 1 -34.69 43.54 -39.97
CA MET A 1 -34.11 43.13 -38.64
C MET A 1 -32.60 43.16 -38.76
N ARG A 2 -31.92 43.99 -37.99
CA ARG A 2 -30.47 44.17 -38.14
C ARG A 2 -29.74 42.98 -37.52
N ILE A 3 -28.64 42.55 -38.11
CA ILE A 3 -27.84 41.41 -37.66
C ILE A 3 -27.46 41.54 -36.17
N SER A 4 -27.30 42.80 -35.68
CA SER A 4 -27.02 43.09 -34.24
C SER A 4 -28.14 42.63 -33.29
N ASP A 5 -29.41 42.62 -33.75
CA ASP A 5 -30.53 42.22 -32.90
C ASP A 5 -30.69 40.70 -32.82
N LEU A 6 -30.27 39.99 -33.90
CA LEU A 6 -30.21 38.55 -33.91
C LEU A 6 -29.08 38.00 -33.00
N VAL A 7 -27.90 38.64 -33.06
CA VAL A 7 -26.75 38.29 -32.22
C VAL A 7 -27.07 38.53 -30.72
N LYS A 8 -27.73 39.66 -30.39
CA LYS A 8 -28.16 39.90 -28.98
C LYS A 8 -29.17 38.87 -28.49
N LYS A 9 -30.11 38.41 -29.34
CA LYS A 9 -31.06 37.36 -28.96
C LYS A 9 -30.38 35.99 -28.77
N ILE A 10 -29.38 35.67 -29.60
CA ILE A 10 -28.61 34.45 -29.47
C ILE A 10 -27.78 34.46 -28.20
N ILE A 11 -27.10 35.58 -27.88
CA ILE A 11 -26.33 35.71 -26.60
C ILE A 11 -27.26 35.61 -25.39
N LEU A 12 -28.49 36.15 -25.42
CA LEU A 12 -29.43 36.05 -24.31
C LEU A 12 -29.96 34.62 -24.12
N VAL A 13 -30.15 33.87 -25.21
CA VAL A 13 -30.59 32.46 -25.14
C VAL A 13 -29.47 31.55 -24.67
N PHE A 14 -28.24 31.72 -25.16
CA PHE A 14 -27.09 30.93 -24.69
C PHE A 14 -26.64 31.33 -23.28
N GLY A 15 -26.68 32.60 -22.91
CA GLY A 15 -26.42 33.06 -21.57
C GLY A 15 -27.41 32.50 -20.55
N GLY A 16 -28.70 32.43 -20.89
CA GLY A 16 -29.75 31.86 -20.05
C GLY A 16 -29.60 30.35 -19.84
N VAL A 17 -29.18 29.60 -20.85
CA VAL A 17 -28.93 28.16 -20.73
C VAL A 17 -27.70 27.86 -19.88
N ILE A 18 -26.64 28.63 -20.01
CA ILE A 18 -25.43 28.48 -19.16
C ILE A 18 -25.74 28.81 -17.69
N VAL A 19 -26.50 29.86 -17.42
CA VAL A 19 -26.90 30.21 -16.05
C VAL A 19 -27.85 29.17 -15.48
N LEU A 20 -28.77 28.60 -16.28
CA LEU A 20 -29.65 27.52 -15.83
C LEU A 20 -28.88 26.23 -15.58
N GLY A 21 -27.91 25.88 -16.45
CA GLY A 21 -27.02 24.73 -16.27
C GLY A 21 -26.16 24.85 -15.01
N ALA A 22 -25.57 26.03 -14.80
CA ALA A 22 -24.80 26.30 -13.58
C ALA A 22 -25.69 26.30 -12.32
N ALA A 23 -26.91 26.82 -12.39
CA ALA A 23 -27.86 26.77 -11.26
C ALA A 23 -28.33 25.34 -10.97
N ILE A 24 -28.54 24.52 -11.98
CA ILE A 24 -28.90 23.10 -11.80
C ILE A 24 -27.72 22.33 -11.20
N MET A 25 -26.48 22.55 -11.63
CA MET A 25 -25.30 21.94 -11.04
C MET A 25 -25.08 22.37 -9.59
N ILE A 26 -25.29 23.63 -9.27
CA ILE A 26 -25.23 24.14 -7.88
C ILE A 26 -26.38 23.55 -7.02
N ILE A 27 -27.56 23.43 -7.58
CA ILE A 27 -28.71 22.81 -6.87
C ILE A 27 -28.47 21.31 -6.67
N VAL A 28 -27.99 20.58 -7.66
CA VAL A 28 -27.62 19.17 -7.52
C VAL A 28 -26.48 19.02 -6.51
N SER A 29 -25.48 19.89 -6.54
CA SER A 29 -24.39 19.90 -5.55
C SER A 29 -24.89 20.25 -4.12
N LEU A 30 -25.91 21.10 -3.97
CA LEU A 30 -26.51 21.43 -2.66
C LEU A 30 -27.47 20.37 -2.15
N PHE A 31 -28.11 19.60 -3.05
CA PHE A 31 -28.94 18.44 -2.66
C PHE A 31 -28.07 17.23 -2.28
N ASN A 32 -26.96 16.98 -3.00
CA ASN A 32 -25.99 15.96 -2.62
C ASN A 32 -25.27 16.26 -1.30
N ARG A 33 -25.12 17.53 -0.92
CA ARG A 33 -24.52 17.90 0.39
C ARG A 33 -25.37 17.59 1.63
N LYS A 34 -26.61 17.13 1.47
CA LYS A 34 -27.46 16.76 2.61
C LYS A 34 -27.50 15.26 2.93
N ASP A 35 -26.95 14.43 2.02
CA ASP A 35 -26.91 12.97 2.17
C ASP A 35 -25.48 12.43 2.31
N ASP A 36 -24.47 13.32 2.40
CA ASP A 36 -23.03 12.95 2.44
C ASP A 36 -22.58 12.31 3.77
N ASP A 37 -23.48 12.13 4.73
CA ASP A 37 -23.17 11.34 5.95
C ASP A 37 -23.45 9.83 5.79
N GLU A 38 -23.96 9.37 4.65
CA GLU A 38 -24.25 7.93 4.43
C GLU A 38 -23.72 7.33 3.11
N ALA A 39 -22.99 8.07 2.27
CA ALA A 39 -22.62 7.62 0.92
C ALA A 39 -21.13 7.65 0.59
N PHE A 40 -20.25 7.41 1.58
CA PHE A 40 -18.87 6.99 1.31
C PHE A 40 -18.67 5.55 1.83
N SER A 41 -19.45 4.63 1.26
CA SER A 41 -19.15 3.21 1.27
C SER A 41 -18.69 2.81 -0.13
N ASN A 42 -17.59 3.34 -0.59
CA ASN A 42 -16.84 2.79 -1.71
C ASN A 42 -15.40 2.71 -1.28
N GLY A 43 -15.08 1.62 -0.74
CA GLY A 43 -14.11 0.63 -1.06
C GLY A 43 -12.73 1.23 -1.25
N GLU A 44 -11.92 1.30 -0.15
CA GLU A 44 -10.52 0.96 -0.36
C GLU A 44 -10.56 -0.38 -1.10
N LYS A 45 -10.11 -0.37 -2.35
CA LYS A 45 -9.94 -1.59 -3.12
C LYS A 45 -8.78 -2.32 -2.47
N THR A 46 -9.06 -3.19 -1.51
CA THR A 46 -8.06 -4.12 -0.98
C THR A 46 -7.78 -5.11 -2.10
N TYR A 47 -6.68 -4.91 -2.80
CA TYR A 47 -6.30 -5.74 -3.93
C TYR A 47 -5.58 -6.98 -3.40
N PHE A 48 -6.29 -8.08 -3.32
CA PHE A 48 -5.69 -9.38 -3.05
C PHE A 48 -4.96 -9.86 -4.31
N VAL A 49 -3.64 -9.84 -4.29
CA VAL A 49 -2.83 -10.53 -5.29
C VAL A 49 -2.78 -11.99 -4.91
N THR A 50 -3.57 -12.83 -5.58
CA THR A 50 -3.35 -14.29 -5.54
C THR A 50 -2.06 -14.60 -6.28
N PRO A 51 -1.13 -15.39 -5.71
CA PRO A 51 0.07 -15.81 -6.42
C PRO A 51 -0.32 -16.60 -7.65
N THR A 52 0.05 -16.13 -8.83
CA THR A 52 0.00 -16.92 -10.05
C THR A 52 0.99 -18.06 -9.93
N ASP A 53 0.51 -19.30 -10.03
CA ASP A 53 1.31 -20.51 -10.08
C ASP A 53 2.39 -20.40 -11.16
N ALA A 54 3.63 -20.64 -10.76
CA ALA A 54 4.74 -20.82 -11.67
C ALA A 54 4.50 -22.05 -12.55
N PRO A 55 4.92 -22.04 -13.83
CA PRO A 55 4.73 -23.18 -14.71
C PRO A 55 5.52 -24.39 -14.20
N SER A 56 4.83 -25.52 -14.02
CA SER A 56 5.42 -26.81 -13.70
C SER A 56 6.36 -27.25 -14.82
N THR A 57 7.63 -27.28 -14.57
CA THR A 57 8.60 -28.03 -15.39
C THR A 57 8.68 -29.43 -14.85
N GLU A 58 8.41 -30.37 -15.75
CA GLU A 58 8.51 -31.81 -15.52
C GLU A 58 9.89 -32.24 -15.02
N ALA A 59 9.87 -33.13 -14.04
CA ALA A 59 11.03 -33.76 -13.48
C ALA A 59 11.69 -34.72 -14.49
N THR A 60 12.97 -34.57 -14.71
CA THR A 60 13.83 -35.66 -15.16
C THR A 60 14.77 -36.03 -14.03
N THR A 61 14.66 -37.31 -13.68
CA THR A 61 15.44 -38.05 -12.70
C THR A 61 16.90 -38.20 -13.15
N GLU A 62 17.78 -38.17 -12.17
CA GLU A 62 18.97 -38.97 -11.87
C GLU A 62 20.21 -38.16 -11.48
N ALA A 63 20.68 -38.27 -10.28
CA ALA A 63 21.81 -39.08 -9.84
C ALA A 63 22.25 -38.66 -8.41
N THR A 64 22.21 -39.63 -7.56
CA THR A 64 22.78 -39.67 -6.20
C THR A 64 24.29 -39.43 -6.20
N THR A 65 24.77 -38.57 -5.33
CA THR A 65 26.16 -38.66 -4.79
C THR A 65 26.18 -38.29 -3.34
N GLU A 66 26.47 -39.26 -2.49
CA GLU A 66 26.75 -39.13 -1.08
C GLU A 66 27.95 -38.22 -0.84
N TYR A 67 27.85 -37.31 0.11
CA TYR A 67 29.01 -36.68 0.71
C TYR A 67 28.99 -36.87 2.22
N ILE A 68 30.05 -37.53 2.69
CA ILE A 68 30.33 -37.95 4.07
C ILE A 68 30.68 -36.71 4.90
N ALA A 69 30.05 -36.63 6.08
CA ALA A 69 30.41 -35.67 7.14
C ALA A 69 31.80 -35.97 7.71
N ALA A 70 32.60 -34.94 7.91
CA ALA A 70 33.76 -34.97 8.78
C ALA A 70 33.60 -33.91 9.88
N GLU A 71 33.56 -34.36 11.10
CA GLU A 71 33.69 -33.54 12.33
C GLU A 71 35.10 -32.94 12.42
N PRO A 72 35.28 -31.75 12.99
CA PRO A 72 36.55 -31.34 13.54
C PRO A 72 36.51 -31.38 15.08
N GLU A 73 37.60 -31.95 15.59
CA GLU A 73 37.95 -32.17 16.98
C GLU A 73 38.09 -30.87 17.80
N LEU A 74 37.72 -30.99 19.10
CA LEU A 74 38.01 -30.06 20.18
C LEU A 74 39.53 -29.89 20.41
N ILE A 75 40.00 -28.65 20.48
CA ILE A 75 41.26 -28.32 21.14
C ILE A 75 40.96 -27.35 22.28
N GLU A 76 41.11 -27.82 23.50
CA GLU A 76 41.25 -26.98 24.69
C GLU A 76 42.61 -26.32 24.69
N ASP A 77 42.67 -25.02 24.95
CA ASP A 77 43.83 -24.44 25.63
C ASP A 77 43.42 -23.29 26.55
N THR A 78 43.84 -23.44 27.77
CA THR A 78 43.70 -22.57 28.90
C THR A 78 44.79 -21.53 28.93
N THR A 79 44.44 -20.24 28.99
CA THR A 79 45.20 -19.26 29.77
C THR A 79 44.35 -18.07 30.19
N GLN A 80 44.24 -17.87 31.50
CA GLN A 80 43.77 -16.65 32.14
C GLN A 80 44.71 -15.49 31.82
N ASP A 81 44.15 -14.35 31.47
CA ASP A 81 44.72 -13.08 31.91
C ASP A 81 43.65 -11.99 32.06
N THR A 82 43.73 -11.32 33.17
CA THR A 82 42.84 -10.29 33.66
C THR A 82 43.20 -8.95 33.03
N ALA A 83 42.23 -8.31 32.33
CA ALA A 83 42.31 -6.87 32.04
C ALA A 83 40.93 -6.23 31.94
N SER A 84 40.73 -5.30 32.81
CA SER A 84 39.82 -4.16 32.86
C SER A 84 38.89 -3.92 31.71
N SER A 85 37.56 -4.07 31.91
CA SER A 85 36.49 -3.62 31.03
C SER A 85 36.34 -2.09 31.09
N THR A 86 36.68 -1.43 30.03
CA THR A 86 36.08 -0.12 29.70
C THR A 86 34.86 -0.39 28.86
N ASP A 87 33.69 -0.17 29.45
CA ASP A 87 32.41 -0.11 28.69
C ASP A 87 32.50 0.97 27.61
N THR A 88 32.75 0.54 26.39
CA THR A 88 32.48 1.37 25.23
C THR A 88 31.03 1.12 24.86
N VAL A 89 30.14 2.06 25.22
CA VAL A 89 28.81 2.14 24.70
C VAL A 89 28.96 2.23 23.18
N GLN A 90 28.64 1.17 22.45
CA GLN A 90 28.51 1.21 21.00
C GLN A 90 27.31 2.11 20.70
N GLN A 91 27.60 3.27 20.14
CA GLN A 91 26.64 4.14 19.51
C GLN A 91 25.96 3.32 18.41
N PRO A 92 24.60 3.32 18.30
CA PRO A 92 23.95 2.60 17.19
C PRO A 92 24.51 3.08 15.87
N ALA A 93 24.76 2.14 14.97
CA ALA A 93 25.25 2.45 13.63
C ALA A 93 24.27 3.45 13.01
N THR A 94 24.78 4.61 12.62
CA THR A 94 24.01 5.58 11.85
C THR A 94 23.66 4.90 10.54
N VAL A 95 22.40 4.54 10.35
CA VAL A 95 21.89 4.13 9.05
C VAL A 95 22.06 5.36 8.16
N THR A 96 22.94 5.27 7.17
CA THR A 96 23.12 6.34 6.20
C THR A 96 21.90 6.26 5.31
N ALA A 97 21.01 7.27 5.36
CA ALA A 97 19.90 7.39 4.43
C ALA A 97 20.41 7.17 2.99
N ALA A 98 19.68 6.41 2.18
CA ALA A 98 20.04 6.28 0.78
C ALA A 98 19.98 7.66 0.13
N ALA A 99 20.90 7.94 -0.76
CA ALA A 99 20.94 9.25 -1.40
C ALA A 99 19.76 9.40 -2.37
N ILE A 100 19.07 10.54 -2.31
CA ILE A 100 18.10 10.94 -3.33
C ILE A 100 18.79 10.91 -4.70
N VAL A 101 18.16 10.23 -5.66
CA VAL A 101 18.69 10.15 -7.04
C VAL A 101 18.16 11.33 -7.84
N GLU A 102 19.06 12.22 -8.32
CA GLU A 102 18.67 13.33 -9.18
C GLU A 102 18.46 12.85 -10.63
N ASP A 103 17.59 13.50 -11.40
CA ASP A 103 17.26 13.14 -12.80
C ASP A 103 18.51 12.87 -13.69
N LYS A 104 19.59 13.64 -13.48
CA LYS A 104 20.84 13.50 -14.22
C LYS A 104 21.61 12.20 -13.92
N ASP A 105 21.32 11.57 -12.82
CA ASP A 105 21.97 10.36 -12.30
C ASP A 105 21.08 9.11 -12.46
N MET A 106 19.83 9.29 -12.95
CA MET A 106 18.93 8.20 -13.28
C MET A 106 19.43 7.46 -14.52
N VAL A 107 19.27 6.15 -14.53
CA VAL A 107 19.68 5.27 -15.63
C VAL A 107 18.49 4.41 -16.03
N ASP A 108 18.24 4.33 -17.32
CA ASP A 108 17.28 3.41 -17.90
C ASP A 108 17.91 2.01 -17.97
N GLU A 109 17.58 1.13 -17.03
CA GLU A 109 18.17 -0.20 -16.90
C GLU A 109 17.16 -1.32 -17.21
N LYS A 110 15.86 -1.05 -17.22
CA LYS A 110 14.82 -2.05 -17.34
C LYS A 110 13.84 -1.69 -18.44
N ASP A 111 13.27 -2.72 -19.05
CA ASP A 111 12.08 -2.58 -19.89
C ASP A 111 10.88 -2.16 -19.02
N PRO A 112 9.87 -1.46 -19.58
CA PRO A 112 8.65 -1.12 -18.85
C PRO A 112 7.95 -2.39 -18.36
N PHE A 113 7.27 -2.32 -17.23
CA PHE A 113 6.69 -3.51 -16.61
C PHE A 113 5.36 -3.24 -15.91
N PHE A 114 4.56 -4.30 -15.79
CA PHE A 114 3.31 -4.24 -15.03
C PHE A 114 3.61 -4.42 -13.54
N LEU A 115 3.26 -3.41 -12.75
CA LEU A 115 3.19 -3.50 -11.29
C LEU A 115 2.06 -4.42 -10.85
N ILE A 116 0.90 -4.24 -11.49
CA ILE A 116 -0.30 -5.05 -11.31
C ILE A 116 -0.90 -5.33 -12.69
N CYS A 117 -1.16 -6.59 -12.98
CA CYS A 117 -1.86 -7.02 -14.18
C CYS A 117 -2.62 -8.32 -13.91
N PRO A 118 -3.90 -8.25 -13.52
CA PRO A 118 -4.69 -9.46 -13.30
C PRO A 118 -4.87 -10.24 -14.60
N SER A 119 -4.84 -11.56 -14.52
CA SER A 119 -5.09 -12.43 -15.69
C SER A 119 -6.52 -12.36 -16.20
N SER A 120 -7.46 -11.91 -15.35
CA SER A 120 -8.86 -11.72 -15.70
C SER A 120 -9.52 -10.62 -14.87
N VAL A 121 -10.48 -9.93 -15.49
CA VAL A 121 -11.37 -8.95 -14.83
C VAL A 121 -12.81 -9.25 -15.20
N SER A 122 -13.76 -8.90 -14.32
CA SER A 122 -15.20 -9.04 -14.59
C SER A 122 -15.86 -7.68 -14.61
N ILE A 123 -16.65 -7.38 -15.64
CA ILE A 123 -17.41 -6.15 -15.77
C ILE A 123 -18.89 -6.46 -16.01
N GLY A 124 -19.77 -5.55 -15.57
CA GLY A 124 -21.21 -5.65 -15.84
C GLY A 124 -21.53 -5.40 -17.31
N LYS A 125 -22.53 -6.10 -17.84
CA LYS A 125 -23.04 -5.87 -19.19
C LYS A 125 -23.44 -4.42 -19.39
N GLY A 126 -22.92 -3.80 -20.45
CA GLY A 126 -23.14 -2.39 -20.78
C GLY A 126 -22.17 -1.41 -20.09
N THR A 127 -21.31 -1.88 -19.20
CA THR A 127 -20.23 -1.06 -18.62
C THR A 127 -19.09 -0.94 -19.63
N ALA A 128 -18.58 0.26 -19.85
CA ALA A 128 -17.38 0.45 -20.67
C ALA A 128 -16.20 -0.28 -20.04
N PHE A 129 -15.35 -0.88 -20.86
CA PHE A 129 -14.09 -1.44 -20.41
C PHE A 129 -12.96 -0.45 -20.71
N ASP A 130 -12.24 -0.07 -19.70
CA ASP A 130 -11.00 0.68 -19.78
C ASP A 130 -9.89 -0.14 -19.12
N ALA A 131 -8.86 -0.52 -19.86
CA ALA A 131 -7.78 -1.33 -19.35
C ALA A 131 -6.96 -0.61 -18.29
N GLU A 132 -6.79 0.73 -18.40
CA GLU A 132 -6.03 1.53 -17.45
C GLU A 132 -6.63 1.53 -16.03
N GLU A 133 -7.94 1.27 -15.91
CA GLU A 133 -8.60 1.14 -14.61
C GLU A 133 -8.31 -0.19 -13.91
N HIS A 134 -7.69 -1.15 -14.61
CA HIS A 134 -7.49 -2.52 -14.15
C HIS A 134 -6.03 -2.96 -14.07
N VAL A 135 -5.08 -2.09 -14.44
CA VAL A 135 -3.65 -2.37 -14.42
C VAL A 135 -2.88 -1.21 -13.80
N GLY A 136 -1.74 -1.55 -13.20
CA GLY A 136 -0.73 -0.60 -12.82
C GLY A 136 0.56 -0.94 -13.55
N TYR A 137 1.28 0.05 -14.04
CA TYR A 137 2.52 -0.13 -14.75
C TYR A 137 3.47 1.04 -14.52
N ALA A 138 4.75 0.78 -14.71
CA ALA A 138 5.82 1.73 -14.50
C ALA A 138 7.02 1.39 -15.38
N ASP A 139 7.97 2.29 -15.35
CA ASP A 139 9.33 2.12 -15.82
C ASP A 139 10.29 2.63 -14.75
N ASP A 140 11.57 2.22 -14.80
CA ASP A 140 12.54 2.72 -13.84
C ASP A 140 13.04 4.13 -14.19
N TYR A 141 12.93 4.54 -15.45
CA TYR A 141 13.41 5.81 -15.97
C TYR A 141 12.30 6.68 -16.59
N ASP A 142 11.47 6.10 -17.45
CA ASP A 142 10.43 6.84 -18.16
C ASP A 142 9.19 7.07 -17.27
N ARG A 143 8.72 8.33 -17.26
CA ARG A 143 7.51 8.74 -16.51
C ARG A 143 6.23 8.60 -17.34
N ASP A 144 6.35 8.42 -18.66
CA ASP A 144 5.25 8.35 -19.61
C ASP A 144 5.37 7.06 -20.43
N VAL A 145 4.83 5.97 -19.89
CA VAL A 145 4.81 4.66 -20.53
C VAL A 145 3.49 4.50 -21.29
N GLU A 146 3.56 4.22 -22.59
CA GLU A 146 2.39 4.01 -23.44
C GLU A 146 1.79 2.61 -23.21
N LEU A 147 0.47 2.53 -22.94
CA LEU A 147 -0.29 1.28 -22.92
C LEU A 147 -1.09 1.11 -24.22
N GLU A 148 -0.70 0.14 -25.03
CA GLU A 148 -1.47 -0.29 -26.20
C GLU A 148 -2.35 -1.49 -25.85
N VAL A 149 -3.65 -1.41 -26.13
CA VAL A 149 -4.63 -2.48 -25.90
C VAL A 149 -5.10 -3.02 -27.24
N SER A 150 -4.96 -4.33 -27.47
CA SER A 150 -5.45 -5.00 -28.68
C SER A 150 -6.38 -6.16 -28.33
N GLY A 151 -7.46 -6.30 -29.09
CA GLY A 151 -8.61 -7.16 -28.84
C GLY A 151 -9.89 -6.35 -28.74
N GLU A 152 -11.03 -6.95 -29.02
CA GLU A 152 -12.33 -6.30 -28.94
C GLU A 152 -13.13 -6.89 -27.78
N VAL A 153 -13.69 -6.02 -26.92
CA VAL A 153 -14.60 -6.40 -25.84
C VAL A 153 -16.00 -5.93 -26.18
N ASP A 154 -16.90 -6.87 -26.54
CA ASP A 154 -18.32 -6.54 -26.71
C ASP A 154 -19.01 -6.50 -25.34
N THR A 155 -19.05 -5.32 -24.74
CA THR A 155 -19.67 -5.14 -23.42
C THR A 155 -21.20 -5.29 -23.44
N SER A 156 -21.83 -5.35 -24.61
CA SER A 156 -23.28 -5.57 -24.75
C SER A 156 -23.68 -7.06 -24.68
N THR A 157 -22.72 -7.96 -24.77
CA THR A 157 -22.94 -9.42 -24.80
C THR A 157 -22.12 -10.09 -23.70
N THR A 158 -22.77 -10.92 -22.88
CA THR A 158 -22.06 -11.72 -21.85
C THR A 158 -21.11 -12.71 -22.52
N GLY A 159 -19.92 -12.85 -21.99
CA GLY A 159 -18.89 -13.71 -22.55
C GLY A 159 -17.50 -13.39 -22.00
N SER A 160 -16.50 -14.11 -22.52
CA SER A 160 -15.10 -13.88 -22.18
C SER A 160 -14.34 -13.39 -23.41
N TYR A 161 -13.66 -12.26 -23.27
CA TYR A 161 -13.01 -11.52 -24.34
C TYR A 161 -11.51 -11.40 -24.02
N PRO A 162 -10.63 -12.09 -24.78
CA PRO A 162 -9.20 -11.94 -24.57
C PRO A 162 -8.71 -10.59 -25.10
N VAL A 163 -7.92 -9.90 -24.32
CA VAL A 163 -7.21 -8.67 -24.71
C VAL A 163 -5.71 -8.86 -24.47
N LYS A 164 -4.91 -8.25 -25.34
CA LYS A 164 -3.47 -8.18 -25.22
C LYS A 164 -3.08 -6.77 -24.85
N LEU A 165 -2.30 -6.62 -23.80
CA LEU A 165 -1.76 -5.38 -23.28
C LEU A 165 -0.28 -5.29 -23.64
N THR A 166 0.15 -4.16 -24.20
CA THR A 166 1.55 -3.93 -24.55
C THR A 166 1.98 -2.57 -24.02
N LEU A 167 2.95 -2.58 -23.11
CA LEU A 167 3.63 -1.37 -22.64
C LEU A 167 4.75 -1.02 -23.60
N LYS A 168 5.03 0.27 -23.75
CA LYS A 168 6.14 0.79 -24.53
C LYS A 168 6.69 2.05 -23.88
N ASP A 169 8.02 2.10 -23.74
CA ASP A 169 8.78 3.26 -23.29
C ASP A 169 9.23 4.17 -24.46
N ASP A 170 9.88 5.28 -24.14
CA ASP A 170 10.41 6.25 -25.10
C ASP A 170 11.59 5.68 -25.92
N ALA A 171 12.34 4.72 -25.38
CA ALA A 171 13.43 4.03 -26.07
C ALA A 171 12.91 2.98 -27.06
N GLY A 172 11.64 2.59 -26.94
CA GLY A 172 10.96 1.61 -27.80
C GLY A 172 11.05 0.18 -27.30
N HIS A 173 11.47 -0.04 -26.04
CA HIS A 173 11.34 -1.34 -25.39
C HIS A 173 9.87 -1.65 -25.13
N THR A 174 9.53 -2.90 -25.04
CA THR A 174 8.11 -3.29 -24.90
C THR A 174 7.92 -4.47 -23.96
N LYS A 175 6.85 -4.42 -23.19
CA LYS A 175 6.38 -5.54 -22.36
C LYS A 175 4.95 -5.89 -22.71
N THR A 176 4.69 -7.17 -22.89
CA THR A 176 3.35 -7.64 -23.26
C THR A 176 2.78 -8.57 -22.20
N ASN A 177 1.49 -8.40 -21.90
CA ASN A 177 0.70 -9.31 -21.07
C ASN A 177 -0.65 -9.59 -21.72
N ASN A 178 -1.37 -10.63 -21.25
CA ASN A 178 -2.70 -10.99 -21.71
C ASN A 178 -3.68 -10.94 -20.53
N MET A 179 -4.90 -10.46 -20.82
CA MET A 179 -5.98 -10.39 -19.84
C MET A 179 -7.25 -10.94 -20.47
N THR A 180 -8.11 -11.58 -19.69
CA THR A 180 -9.45 -11.97 -20.11
C THR A 180 -10.48 -11.06 -19.46
N VAL A 181 -11.26 -10.34 -20.26
CA VAL A 181 -12.39 -9.54 -19.78
C VAL A 181 -13.65 -10.39 -19.83
N THR A 182 -14.28 -10.62 -18.68
CA THR A 182 -15.54 -11.37 -18.59
C THR A 182 -16.70 -10.42 -18.38
N VAL A 183 -17.61 -10.34 -19.36
CA VAL A 183 -18.84 -9.57 -19.28
C VAL A 183 -19.93 -10.42 -18.67
N VAL A 184 -20.48 -10.00 -17.52
CA VAL A 184 -21.54 -10.68 -16.77
C VAL A 184 -22.83 -9.87 -16.76
N GLU A 185 -24.00 -10.49 -16.60
CA GLU A 185 -25.31 -9.78 -16.64
C GLU A 185 -25.39 -8.67 -15.58
N SER A 186 -24.83 -8.87 -14.41
CA SER A 186 -24.75 -7.87 -13.33
C SER A 186 -23.55 -8.17 -12.44
N THR A 187 -22.79 -7.13 -12.08
CA THR A 187 -21.72 -7.25 -11.08
C THR A 187 -22.24 -7.34 -9.65
N SER A 188 -23.54 -7.09 -9.43
CA SER A 188 -24.15 -7.23 -8.10
C SER A 188 -24.27 -8.68 -7.62
N ASP A 189 -24.00 -9.67 -8.49
CA ASP A 189 -24.02 -11.11 -8.17
C ASP A 189 -22.59 -11.73 -8.10
N THR A 190 -21.55 -10.94 -8.32
CA THR A 190 -20.21 -11.36 -7.90
C THR A 190 -20.19 -11.28 -6.37
N THR A 191 -20.66 -12.35 -5.73
CA THR A 191 -20.14 -12.72 -4.42
C THR A 191 -18.62 -12.63 -4.58
N GLU A 192 -18.00 -11.66 -3.92
CA GLU A 192 -16.60 -11.73 -3.59
C GLU A 192 -16.29 -13.20 -3.35
N PRO A 193 -15.26 -13.80 -3.95
CA PRO A 193 -14.85 -15.11 -3.52
C PRO A 193 -14.62 -14.94 -2.03
N SER A 194 -15.60 -15.38 -1.24
CA SER A 194 -15.42 -15.49 0.18
C SER A 194 -14.16 -16.33 0.28
N SER A 195 -13.06 -15.70 0.67
CA SER A 195 -11.92 -16.42 1.19
C SER A 195 -12.50 -17.20 2.37
N ASP A 196 -12.84 -18.48 2.12
CA ASP A 196 -13.27 -19.42 3.15
C ASP A 196 -12.06 -19.88 3.99
N GLY A 197 -11.09 -19.01 4.14
CA GLY A 197 -10.18 -18.91 5.26
C GLY A 197 -10.98 -18.24 6.38
N GLY A 198 -11.55 -19.03 7.29
CA GLY A 198 -12.30 -18.52 8.41
C GLY A 198 -11.51 -17.40 9.08
N SER A 199 -12.18 -16.27 9.39
CA SER A 199 -11.52 -15.14 10.03
C SER A 199 -10.81 -15.61 11.30
N GLU A 200 -9.50 -15.41 11.36
CA GLU A 200 -8.66 -15.83 12.48
C GLU A 200 -9.00 -15.02 13.74
N THR A 201 -9.17 -15.69 14.86
CA THR A 201 -9.33 -15.01 16.14
C THR A 201 -7.95 -14.61 16.70
N PHE A 202 -7.89 -13.53 17.49
CA PHE A 202 -6.63 -13.10 18.11
C PHE A 202 -6.05 -14.18 19.03
N GLU A 203 -6.88 -14.98 19.70
CA GLU A 203 -6.44 -16.13 20.52
C GLU A 203 -5.72 -17.20 19.66
N SER A 204 -6.24 -17.49 18.44
CA SER A 204 -5.59 -18.40 17.51
C SER A 204 -4.28 -17.81 16.99
N PHE A 205 -4.29 -16.54 16.62
CA PHE A 205 -3.11 -15.80 16.20
C PHE A 205 -2.03 -15.79 17.29
N GLU A 206 -2.39 -15.47 18.53
CA GLU A 206 -1.46 -15.53 19.67
C GLU A 206 -0.86 -16.92 19.83
N SER A 207 -1.68 -17.97 19.77
CA SER A 207 -1.22 -19.36 19.91
C SER A 207 -0.22 -19.77 18.81
N ASN A 208 -0.34 -19.21 17.61
CA ASN A 208 0.50 -19.54 16.46
C ASN A 208 1.80 -18.73 16.40
N TYR A 209 1.77 -17.46 16.83
CA TYR A 209 2.85 -16.50 16.55
C TYR A 209 3.52 -15.92 17.77
N LYS A 210 2.93 -16.04 18.99
CA LYS A 210 3.58 -15.57 20.23
C LYS A 210 4.70 -16.51 20.62
N LYS A 211 5.93 -16.02 20.63
CA LYS A 211 7.14 -16.73 21.05
C LYS A 211 8.16 -15.74 21.59
N GLU A 212 9.28 -16.25 22.10
CA GLU A 212 10.41 -15.39 22.49
C GLU A 212 10.87 -14.55 21.28
N GLY A 213 11.05 -13.25 21.48
CA GLY A 213 11.43 -12.29 20.43
C GLY A 213 10.27 -11.89 19.50
N THR A 214 9.00 -12.16 19.86
CA THR A 214 7.85 -11.60 19.11
C THR A 214 6.86 -10.89 20.02
N THR A 215 6.30 -9.80 19.50
CA THR A 215 5.22 -9.02 20.12
C THR A 215 4.07 -8.92 19.12
N LEU A 216 2.81 -9.07 19.57
CA LEU A 216 1.64 -9.16 18.71
C LEU A 216 0.76 -7.90 18.81
N GLY A 217 0.31 -7.42 17.67
CA GLY A 217 -0.51 -6.22 17.61
C GLY A 217 -1.48 -6.19 16.44
N ILE A 218 -2.11 -5.05 16.30
CA ILE A 218 -3.08 -4.75 15.26
C ILE A 218 -2.73 -3.42 14.60
N ASP A 219 -3.26 -3.16 13.41
CA ASP A 219 -3.33 -1.82 12.88
C ASP A 219 -4.78 -1.42 12.58
N VAL A 220 -5.08 -0.13 12.71
CA VAL A 220 -6.44 0.39 12.68
C VAL A 220 -6.53 1.78 12.06
N SER A 221 -7.72 2.07 11.52
CA SER A 221 -8.09 3.37 10.98
C SER A 221 -9.55 3.70 11.31
N ARG A 222 -10.12 4.69 10.64
CA ARG A 222 -11.57 5.00 10.70
C ARG A 222 -12.46 3.79 10.34
N TRP A 223 -11.93 2.82 9.61
CA TRP A 223 -12.69 1.64 9.18
C TRP A 223 -13.10 0.72 10.32
N GLN A 224 -12.32 0.66 11.39
CA GLN A 224 -12.66 -0.09 12.60
C GLN A 224 -13.67 0.67 13.48
N LYS A 225 -14.01 1.92 13.14
CA LYS A 225 -15.00 2.75 13.86
C LYS A 225 -14.65 2.92 15.34
N THR A 226 -15.60 2.66 16.23
CA THR A 226 -15.38 2.75 17.68
C THR A 226 -14.73 1.47 18.21
N ILE A 227 -13.59 1.61 18.87
CA ILE A 227 -12.78 0.53 19.41
C ILE A 227 -12.81 0.59 20.95
N ASP A 228 -13.02 -0.56 21.59
CA ASP A 228 -12.83 -0.76 23.03
C ASP A 228 -11.43 -1.31 23.28
N PHE A 229 -10.46 -0.39 23.41
CA PHE A 229 -9.04 -0.76 23.58
C PHE A 229 -8.73 -1.50 24.88
N GLU A 230 -9.57 -1.38 25.92
CA GLU A 230 -9.43 -2.18 27.15
C GLU A 230 -9.69 -3.66 26.86
N LYS A 231 -10.68 -3.97 26.02
CA LYS A 231 -10.94 -5.33 25.56
C LYS A 231 -9.84 -5.83 24.63
N VAL A 232 -9.40 -5.00 23.68
CA VAL A 232 -8.28 -5.31 22.79
C VAL A 232 -7.03 -5.70 23.62
N LYS A 233 -6.69 -4.90 24.62
CA LYS A 233 -5.56 -5.21 25.54
C LYS A 233 -5.81 -6.50 26.33
N SER A 234 -7.01 -6.69 26.82
CA SER A 234 -7.39 -7.90 27.61
C SER A 234 -7.39 -9.17 26.76
N ALA A 235 -7.55 -9.06 25.45
CA ALA A 235 -7.47 -10.17 24.50
C ALA A 235 -6.01 -10.59 24.20
N GLY A 236 -4.99 -9.91 24.78
CA GLY A 236 -3.56 -10.25 24.61
C GLY A 236 -2.82 -9.38 23.61
N CYS A 237 -3.47 -8.36 23.00
CA CYS A 237 -2.80 -7.43 22.11
C CYS A 237 -1.80 -6.56 22.86
N ASP A 238 -0.59 -6.41 22.32
CA ASP A 238 0.48 -5.67 22.95
C ASP A 238 0.65 -4.26 22.38
N PHE A 239 0.34 -4.05 21.10
CA PHE A 239 0.51 -2.78 20.40
C PHE A 239 -0.54 -2.50 19.34
N VAL A 240 -0.64 -1.26 18.94
CA VAL A 240 -1.48 -0.82 17.82
C VAL A 240 -0.76 0.21 16.95
N ILE A 241 -0.86 0.07 15.63
CA ILE A 241 -0.44 1.08 14.66
C ILE A 241 -1.70 1.78 14.15
N ILE A 242 -1.76 3.11 14.20
CA ILE A 242 -2.98 3.89 13.98
C ILE A 242 -2.79 4.80 12.77
N ARG A 243 -3.71 4.78 11.80
CA ARG A 243 -3.69 5.76 10.72
C ARG A 243 -3.87 7.16 11.30
N ILE A 244 -2.89 8.05 11.09
CA ILE A 244 -2.99 9.46 11.49
C ILE A 244 -3.79 10.26 10.47
N GLY A 245 -3.68 9.94 9.21
CA GLY A 245 -4.29 10.59 8.07
C GLY A 245 -3.61 10.18 6.78
N GLY A 246 -3.70 10.99 5.76
CA GLY A 246 -3.10 10.68 4.47
C GLY A 246 -3.24 11.81 3.46
N LEU A 247 -2.80 11.52 2.25
CA LEU A 247 -3.08 12.26 1.03
C LEU A 247 -4.04 11.43 0.18
N ASP A 248 -5.11 12.04 -0.34
CA ASP A 248 -6.10 11.41 -1.21
C ASP A 248 -6.56 12.45 -2.24
N ASP A 249 -6.44 12.16 -3.53
CA ASP A 249 -6.74 13.09 -4.63
C ASP A 249 -6.12 14.48 -4.41
N GLY A 250 -4.84 14.52 -4.02
CA GLY A 250 -4.07 15.75 -3.75
C GLY A 250 -4.51 16.52 -2.51
N LYS A 251 -5.35 15.95 -1.64
CA LYS A 251 -5.84 16.59 -0.42
C LYS A 251 -5.38 15.84 0.83
N ARG A 252 -4.67 16.53 1.69
CA ARG A 252 -4.30 15.98 3.00
C ARG A 252 -5.51 15.95 3.92
N TYR A 253 -5.67 14.84 4.64
CA TYR A 253 -6.76 14.65 5.59
C TYR A 253 -6.27 14.06 6.92
N GLU A 254 -7.01 14.35 8.00
CA GLU A 254 -6.87 13.66 9.28
C GLU A 254 -7.81 12.44 9.29
N ASP A 255 -7.35 11.28 9.74
CA ASP A 255 -8.26 10.16 9.99
C ASP A 255 -9.22 10.51 11.12
N SER A 256 -10.52 10.37 10.86
CA SER A 256 -11.57 10.85 11.78
C SER A 256 -11.57 10.16 13.14
N CYS A 257 -10.92 8.99 13.26
CA CYS A 257 -10.80 8.25 14.52
C CYS A 257 -9.41 8.43 15.18
N PHE A 258 -8.46 9.10 14.54
CA PHE A 258 -7.07 9.17 15.00
C PHE A 258 -6.94 9.64 16.46
N LYS A 259 -7.50 10.81 16.77
CA LYS A 259 -7.35 11.42 18.10
C LYS A 259 -7.95 10.58 19.23
N ASP A 260 -9.10 9.96 18.96
CA ASP A 260 -9.74 9.10 19.94
C ASP A 260 -8.97 7.77 20.06
N ASN A 261 -8.52 7.19 18.94
CA ASN A 261 -7.78 5.95 18.94
C ASN A 261 -6.46 6.08 19.68
N ILE A 262 -5.62 7.08 19.39
CA ILE A 262 -4.31 7.24 20.05
C ILE A 262 -4.47 7.47 21.56
N LYS A 263 -5.42 8.30 21.96
CA LYS A 263 -5.72 8.57 23.37
C LYS A 263 -6.17 7.31 24.09
N ASN A 264 -7.14 6.57 23.53
CA ASN A 264 -7.74 5.42 24.17
C ASN A 264 -6.78 4.22 24.21
N ALA A 265 -6.00 4.00 23.14
CA ALA A 265 -4.96 2.97 23.09
C ALA A 265 -3.88 3.19 24.16
N LYS A 266 -3.35 4.41 24.28
CA LYS A 266 -2.39 4.77 25.34
C LYS A 266 -3.00 4.59 26.74
N SER A 267 -4.26 4.98 26.93
CA SER A 267 -4.96 4.81 28.23
C SER A 267 -5.13 3.35 28.60
N ALA A 268 -5.36 2.45 27.63
CA ALA A 268 -5.43 1.01 27.84
C ALA A 268 -4.04 0.34 28.04
N GLY A 269 -2.95 1.09 27.93
CA GLY A 269 -1.59 0.59 28.12
C GLY A 269 -1.05 -0.21 26.93
N LEU A 270 -1.54 0.06 25.72
CA LEU A 270 -0.95 -0.45 24.49
C LEU A 270 0.26 0.41 24.09
N LYS A 271 1.29 -0.21 23.50
CA LYS A 271 2.30 0.52 22.74
C LYS A 271 1.66 1.06 21.46
N VAL A 272 2.07 2.27 21.04
CA VAL A 272 1.40 2.96 19.93
C VAL A 272 2.39 3.42 18.88
N GLY A 273 2.10 3.08 17.62
CA GLY A 273 2.69 3.66 16.42
C GLY A 273 1.63 4.30 15.52
N ILE A 274 2.08 4.92 14.45
CA ILE A 274 1.20 5.52 13.44
C ILE A 274 1.66 5.20 12.03
N TYR A 275 0.73 5.33 11.06
CA TYR A 275 1.05 5.32 9.65
C TYR A 275 0.39 6.47 8.90
N TRP A 276 1.03 6.89 7.82
CA TRP A 276 0.56 7.88 6.87
C TRP A 276 0.16 7.20 5.58
N HIS A 277 -1.10 7.29 5.18
CA HIS A 277 -1.60 6.79 3.90
C HIS A 277 -1.18 7.75 2.79
N ALA A 278 -0.27 7.32 1.94
CA ALA A 278 0.46 8.16 1.03
C ALA A 278 -0.03 8.01 -0.42
N GLU A 279 -0.18 9.13 -1.11
CA GLU A 279 -0.41 9.24 -2.55
C GLU A 279 0.43 10.37 -3.17
N GLU A 280 1.52 10.75 -2.52
CA GLU A 280 2.39 11.80 -3.02
C GLU A 280 3.05 11.39 -4.34
N SER A 281 3.06 12.32 -5.28
CA SER A 281 3.68 12.19 -6.60
C SER A 281 4.97 13.00 -6.74
N SER A 282 5.39 13.70 -5.70
CA SER A 282 6.61 14.51 -5.71
C SER A 282 7.19 14.70 -4.32
N MET A 283 8.49 14.94 -4.27
CA MET A 283 9.22 15.26 -3.04
C MET A 283 8.68 16.49 -2.30
N ASP A 284 8.15 17.49 -3.02
CA ASP A 284 7.57 18.69 -2.41
C ASP A 284 6.20 18.40 -1.77
N GLU A 285 5.42 17.50 -2.37
CA GLU A 285 4.18 17.02 -1.74
C GLU A 285 4.48 16.25 -0.47
N VAL A 286 5.49 15.39 -0.47
CA VAL A 286 5.93 14.64 0.72
C VAL A 286 6.32 15.59 1.85
N ARG A 287 7.15 16.63 1.59
CA ARG A 287 7.52 17.63 2.61
C ARG A 287 6.29 18.28 3.22
N GLY A 288 5.34 18.70 2.36
CA GLY A 288 4.09 19.28 2.85
C GLY A 288 3.22 18.27 3.62
N SER A 289 3.28 16.98 3.29
CA SER A 289 2.57 15.93 4.02
C SER A 289 3.18 15.65 5.38
N VAL A 290 4.52 15.63 5.48
CA VAL A 290 5.20 15.51 6.79
C VAL A 290 4.91 16.71 7.68
N ASP A 291 4.96 17.94 7.15
CA ASP A 291 4.56 19.14 7.91
C ASP A 291 3.13 19.01 8.47
N TYR A 292 2.20 18.52 7.65
CA TYR A 292 0.82 18.33 8.06
C TYR A 292 0.68 17.22 9.11
N LEU A 293 1.35 16.07 8.91
CA LEU A 293 1.40 14.95 9.83
C LEU A 293 1.94 15.39 11.20
N MET A 294 3.06 16.12 11.24
CA MET A 294 3.66 16.60 12.48
C MET A 294 2.75 17.57 13.23
N ASN A 295 2.02 18.43 12.51
CA ASN A 295 1.00 19.27 13.11
C ASN A 295 -0.16 18.46 13.74
N LEU A 296 -0.60 17.39 13.11
CA LEU A 296 -1.64 16.49 13.66
C LEU A 296 -1.14 15.74 14.89
N LEU A 297 0.11 15.25 14.84
CA LEU A 297 0.74 14.48 15.90
C LEU A 297 0.99 15.34 17.15
N GLY A 298 1.31 16.63 16.98
CA GLY A 298 1.38 17.59 18.07
C GLY A 298 2.44 17.30 19.12
N GLY A 299 3.50 16.57 18.77
CA GLY A 299 4.59 16.18 19.66
C GLY A 299 4.28 14.96 20.55
N GLU A 300 3.26 14.18 20.23
CA GLU A 300 2.97 12.90 20.90
C GLU A 300 4.14 11.91 20.75
N SER A 301 4.54 11.27 21.83
CA SER A 301 5.54 10.21 21.80
C SER A 301 4.98 8.94 21.19
N LEU A 302 5.78 8.28 20.36
CA LEU A 302 5.47 7.01 19.72
C LEU A 302 6.43 5.92 20.20
N ASP A 303 5.96 4.67 20.20
CA ASP A 303 6.76 3.49 20.54
C ASP A 303 7.39 2.83 19.30
N PHE A 304 6.95 3.23 18.10
CA PHE A 304 7.34 2.66 16.81
C PHE A 304 7.66 3.75 15.79
N PRO A 305 8.42 3.43 14.73
CA PRO A 305 8.61 4.32 13.58
C PRO A 305 7.28 4.74 12.96
N ILE A 306 7.26 5.91 12.31
CA ILE A 306 6.13 6.36 11.49
C ILE A 306 6.21 5.64 10.15
N ALA A 307 5.16 4.89 9.79
CA ALA A 307 5.15 4.15 8.56
C ALA A 307 4.66 5.01 7.37
N TYR A 308 5.38 4.92 6.25
CA TYR A 308 4.98 5.43 4.95
C TYR A 308 4.26 4.33 4.21
N ASP A 309 2.99 4.52 3.89
CA ASP A 309 2.07 3.54 3.32
C ASP A 309 1.55 4.05 1.97
N TRP A 310 2.31 3.77 0.89
CA TRP A 310 1.95 4.14 -0.48
C TRP A 310 1.47 2.90 -1.23
N GLU A 311 0.19 2.87 -1.66
CA GLU A 311 -0.46 1.64 -2.14
C GLU A 311 -1.21 1.77 -3.48
N ASP A 312 -1.39 2.97 -4.09
CA ASP A 312 -2.16 3.10 -5.33
C ASP A 312 -1.39 2.65 -6.59
N PHE A 313 -0.88 1.41 -6.53
CA PHE A 313 -0.15 0.81 -7.66
C PHE A 313 -1.03 0.47 -8.88
N TYR A 314 -2.34 0.44 -8.75
CA TYR A 314 -3.26 0.34 -9.90
C TYR A 314 -3.36 1.66 -10.69
N GLY A 315 -3.17 2.77 -10.02
CA GLY A 315 -3.19 4.09 -10.61
C GLY A 315 -1.80 4.69 -10.84
N PHE A 316 -0.72 3.93 -10.63
CA PHE A 316 0.64 4.45 -10.59
C PHE A 316 0.99 5.35 -11.78
N GLN A 317 0.62 4.96 -13.00
CA GLN A 317 0.84 5.75 -14.20
C GLN A 317 0.18 7.14 -14.19
N LYS A 318 -0.87 7.35 -13.39
CA LYS A 318 -1.57 8.63 -13.28
C LYS A 318 -0.77 9.67 -12.51
N TYR A 319 0.17 9.24 -11.70
CA TYR A 319 1.04 10.12 -10.91
C TYR A 319 2.18 10.72 -11.73
N GLY A 320 2.44 10.21 -12.96
CA GLY A 320 3.55 10.67 -13.80
C GLY A 320 4.92 10.45 -13.15
N MET A 321 5.06 9.37 -12.42
CA MET A 321 6.28 8.96 -11.72
C MET A 321 6.94 7.77 -12.41
N ASN A 322 8.24 7.68 -12.26
CA ASN A 322 9.02 6.46 -12.47
C ASN A 322 9.41 5.82 -11.13
N LEU A 323 10.19 4.73 -11.14
CA LEU A 323 10.59 4.09 -9.89
C LEU A 323 11.58 4.93 -9.07
N TYR A 324 12.39 5.79 -9.68
CA TYR A 324 13.24 6.70 -8.91
C TYR A 324 12.40 7.70 -8.14
N ASP A 325 11.33 8.23 -8.74
CA ASP A 325 10.49 9.23 -8.10
C ASP A 325 9.82 8.70 -6.83
N ILE A 326 9.19 7.51 -6.88
CA ILE A 326 8.54 6.94 -5.70
C ILE A 326 9.55 6.58 -4.60
N ASN A 327 10.72 6.07 -4.96
CA ASN A 327 11.78 5.80 -4.00
C ASN A 327 12.34 7.10 -3.40
N ASN A 328 12.52 8.16 -4.19
CA ASN A 328 12.91 9.48 -3.70
C ASN A 328 11.85 10.09 -2.77
N CYS A 329 10.55 9.90 -3.06
CA CYS A 329 9.48 10.31 -2.16
C CYS A 329 9.61 9.66 -0.78
N PHE A 330 9.88 8.37 -0.74
CA PHE A 330 10.10 7.67 0.53
C PHE A 330 11.36 8.15 1.26
N GLU A 331 12.48 8.37 0.57
CA GLU A 331 13.70 8.90 1.20
C GLU A 331 13.45 10.30 1.80
N VAL A 332 12.76 11.17 1.09
CA VAL A 332 12.38 12.48 1.61
C VAL A 332 11.46 12.36 2.83
N PHE A 333 10.51 11.41 2.82
CA PHE A 333 9.67 11.15 3.98
C PHE A 333 10.53 10.79 5.21
N CYS A 334 11.49 9.88 5.04
CA CYS A 334 12.42 9.50 6.09
C CYS A 334 13.23 10.69 6.61
N GLU A 335 13.83 11.47 5.70
CA GLU A 335 14.62 12.65 6.08
C GLU A 335 13.82 13.68 6.87
N GLU A 336 12.58 13.99 6.43
CA GLU A 336 11.75 14.99 7.10
C GLU A 336 11.23 14.49 8.45
N VAL A 337 10.82 13.22 8.56
CA VAL A 337 10.38 12.59 9.81
C VAL A 337 11.52 12.55 10.84
N GLU A 338 12.74 12.21 10.38
CA GLU A 338 13.92 12.15 11.25
C GLU A 338 14.37 13.52 11.76
N LYS A 339 14.21 14.58 10.98
CA LYS A 339 14.45 15.98 11.41
C LYS A 339 13.56 16.38 12.59
N GLU A 340 12.37 15.83 12.66
CA GLU A 340 11.41 16.05 13.74
C GLU A 340 11.64 15.12 14.96
N GLY A 341 12.66 14.24 14.88
CA GLY A 341 13.09 13.37 15.98
C GLY A 341 12.33 12.05 16.09
N TYR A 342 11.63 11.63 15.05
CA TYR A 342 10.99 10.32 14.95
C TYR A 342 11.79 9.40 14.03
N GLU A 343 11.57 8.09 14.12
CA GLU A 343 12.06 7.13 13.12
C GLU A 343 10.98 6.94 12.04
N ALA A 344 11.39 6.63 10.81
CA ALA A 344 10.51 6.24 9.72
C ALA A 344 10.66 4.76 9.36
N CYS A 345 9.64 4.17 8.74
CA CYS A 345 9.70 2.85 8.13
C CYS A 345 8.83 2.78 6.87
N LEU A 346 9.14 1.81 6.02
CA LEU A 346 8.36 1.52 4.83
C LEU A 346 7.34 0.43 5.12
N TYR A 347 6.05 0.71 4.89
CA TYR A 347 5.04 -0.35 4.77
C TYR A 347 4.83 -0.68 3.31
N SER A 348 4.89 -1.95 2.95
CA SER A 348 4.47 -2.40 1.62
C SER A 348 4.24 -3.91 1.55
N SER A 349 3.52 -4.35 0.52
CA SER A 349 3.34 -5.76 0.26
C SER A 349 4.63 -6.40 -0.28
N LYS A 350 4.76 -7.71 -0.05
CA LYS A 350 5.90 -8.51 -0.53
C LYS A 350 6.21 -8.26 -2.01
N ASN A 351 5.17 -8.21 -2.87
CA ASN A 351 5.36 -8.03 -4.30
C ASN A 351 6.04 -6.70 -4.64
N PHE A 352 5.60 -5.62 -4.01
CA PHE A 352 6.17 -4.29 -4.26
C PHE A 352 7.54 -4.11 -3.60
N LEU A 353 7.77 -4.72 -2.42
CA LEU A 353 9.11 -4.74 -1.81
C LEU A 353 10.15 -5.44 -2.69
N GLU A 354 9.75 -6.46 -3.47
CA GLU A 354 10.65 -7.21 -4.35
C GLU A 354 10.85 -6.54 -5.73
N ASN A 355 9.91 -5.68 -6.17
CA ASN A 355 9.89 -5.18 -7.55
C ASN A 355 9.93 -3.66 -7.70
N THR A 356 9.52 -2.90 -6.68
CA THR A 356 9.34 -1.44 -6.77
C THR A 356 10.29 -0.68 -5.84
N TRP A 357 10.42 -1.14 -4.59
CA TRP A 357 11.21 -0.45 -3.57
C TRP A 357 12.67 -0.87 -3.62
N THR A 358 13.53 -0.05 -4.25
CA THR A 358 14.95 -0.37 -4.46
C THR A 358 15.81 -0.18 -3.21
N ASN A 359 15.38 0.70 -2.30
CA ASN A 359 16.15 1.09 -1.10
C ASN A 359 15.61 0.48 0.19
N SER A 360 14.62 -0.43 0.12
CA SER A 360 13.98 -1.02 1.30
C SER A 360 14.95 -1.66 2.29
N SER A 361 16.08 -2.20 1.81
CA SER A 361 17.13 -2.81 2.66
C SER A 361 17.86 -1.83 3.57
N ASN A 362 17.73 -0.52 3.35
CA ASN A 362 18.37 0.52 4.15
C ASN A 362 17.47 1.03 5.28
N HIS A 363 16.22 0.62 5.31
CA HIS A 363 15.19 1.09 6.23
C HIS A 363 14.52 -0.06 6.96
N LYS A 364 13.85 0.25 8.07
CA LYS A 364 12.92 -0.70 8.69
C LYS A 364 11.76 -0.96 7.74
N VAL A 365 11.38 -2.22 7.58
CA VAL A 365 10.28 -2.64 6.71
C VAL A 365 9.15 -3.24 7.55
N TRP A 366 7.94 -2.75 7.35
CA TRP A 366 6.71 -3.39 7.78
C TRP A 366 6.12 -4.11 6.58
N LEU A 367 6.33 -5.42 6.53
CA LEU A 367 5.94 -6.30 5.43
C LEU A 367 4.45 -6.65 5.50
N ALA A 368 3.70 -6.44 4.43
CA ALA A 368 2.37 -7.05 4.23
C ALA A 368 2.49 -8.32 3.38
N ASN A 369 2.08 -9.46 3.95
CA ASN A 369 2.02 -10.73 3.23
C ASN A 369 1.06 -11.70 3.92
N TYR A 370 -0.15 -11.83 3.40
CA TYR A 370 -1.27 -12.56 4.01
C TYR A 370 -1.15 -14.07 3.81
N THR A 371 -0.28 -14.69 4.56
CA THR A 371 0.04 -16.13 4.49
C THR A 371 0.36 -16.65 5.89
N SER A 372 0.32 -17.97 6.08
CA SER A 372 0.75 -18.57 7.35
C SER A 372 2.26 -18.51 7.58
N GLN A 373 3.04 -18.31 6.51
CA GLN A 373 4.49 -18.16 6.54
C GLN A 373 4.94 -17.36 5.32
N THR A 374 5.61 -16.23 5.55
CA THR A 374 6.15 -15.43 4.45
C THR A 374 7.36 -16.10 3.80
N THR A 375 7.47 -15.89 2.48
CA THR A 375 8.65 -16.28 1.67
C THR A 375 9.46 -15.05 1.23
N TYR A 376 9.19 -13.87 1.80
CA TYR A 376 9.99 -12.68 1.56
C TYR A 376 11.40 -12.89 2.07
N ALA A 377 12.39 -12.64 1.20
CA ALA A 377 13.82 -12.89 1.51
C ALA A 377 14.53 -11.68 2.10
N GLY A 378 13.92 -10.48 2.03
CA GLY A 378 14.47 -9.26 2.62
C GLY A 378 14.28 -9.21 4.14
N GLU A 379 14.95 -8.25 4.77
CA GLU A 379 14.79 -7.99 6.20
C GLU A 379 13.49 -7.20 6.47
N TYR A 380 12.78 -7.55 7.53
CA TYR A 380 11.60 -6.83 8.02
C TYR A 380 11.56 -6.88 9.55
N TYR A 381 11.08 -5.81 10.18
CA TYR A 381 10.92 -5.75 11.63
C TYR A 381 9.51 -6.07 12.08
N MET A 382 8.51 -5.86 11.19
CA MET A 382 7.10 -6.16 11.47
C MET A 382 6.47 -6.83 10.24
N TRP A 383 5.55 -7.75 10.50
CA TRP A 383 4.84 -8.48 9.47
C TRP A 383 3.33 -8.39 9.68
N GLN A 384 2.61 -7.77 8.77
CA GLN A 384 1.16 -7.81 8.68
C GLN A 384 0.76 -9.15 8.03
N HIS A 385 0.26 -10.02 8.88
CA HIS A 385 0.00 -11.42 8.55
C HIS A 385 -1.40 -11.64 7.94
N SER A 386 -2.38 -10.84 8.34
CA SER A 386 -3.79 -11.02 7.98
C SER A 386 -4.51 -9.68 7.97
N SER A 387 -5.47 -9.51 7.06
CA SER A 387 -6.40 -8.36 6.99
C SER A 387 -7.84 -8.73 7.40
N THR A 388 -8.06 -9.96 7.88
CA THR A 388 -9.41 -10.48 8.20
C THR A 388 -9.54 -10.97 9.64
N GLY A 389 -8.65 -10.52 10.52
CA GLY A 389 -8.63 -10.90 11.92
C GLY A 389 -9.87 -10.46 12.70
N LYS A 390 -10.12 -11.15 13.81
CA LYS A 390 -11.16 -10.80 14.80
C LYS A 390 -10.57 -10.73 16.19
N ILE A 391 -10.81 -9.63 16.89
CA ILE A 391 -10.40 -9.40 18.26
C ILE A 391 -11.54 -8.79 19.07
N ASP A 392 -11.63 -9.15 20.34
CA ASP A 392 -12.61 -8.53 21.25
C ASP A 392 -12.33 -7.02 21.38
N GLY A 393 -13.38 -6.22 21.29
CA GLY A 393 -13.29 -4.76 21.30
C GLY A 393 -13.41 -4.11 19.92
N ILE A 394 -13.32 -4.87 18.83
CA ILE A 394 -13.52 -4.42 17.45
C ILE A 394 -14.63 -5.23 16.78
N SER A 395 -15.58 -4.56 16.14
CA SER A 395 -16.76 -5.21 15.52
C SER A 395 -16.57 -5.57 14.03
N THR A 396 -15.53 -5.04 13.41
CA THR A 396 -15.18 -5.28 12.01
C THR A 396 -13.95 -6.19 11.90
N ALA A 397 -13.55 -6.56 10.70
CA ALA A 397 -12.24 -7.15 10.48
C ALA A 397 -11.12 -6.17 10.87
N VAL A 398 -9.98 -6.71 11.27
CA VAL A 398 -8.79 -5.94 11.67
C VAL A 398 -7.52 -6.67 11.25
N ASP A 399 -6.48 -5.93 10.97
CA ASP A 399 -5.18 -6.43 10.55
C ASP A 399 -4.37 -6.93 11.75
N PHE A 400 -3.74 -8.11 11.61
CA PHE A 400 -2.89 -8.70 12.63
C PHE A 400 -1.43 -8.60 12.27
N ASN A 401 -0.63 -8.19 13.24
CA ASN A 401 0.77 -7.88 13.07
C ASN A 401 1.68 -8.62 14.06
N VAL A 402 2.78 -9.16 13.55
CA VAL A 402 3.88 -9.74 14.33
C VAL A 402 5.07 -8.80 14.28
N LEU A 403 5.47 -8.27 15.42
CA LEU A 403 6.71 -7.50 15.57
C LEU A 403 7.83 -8.45 16.00
N TYR A 404 9.02 -8.31 15.42
CA TYR A 404 10.24 -9.04 15.76
C TYR A 404 11.21 -8.13 16.51
N GLU A 405 11.65 -8.57 17.73
CA GLU A 405 12.58 -7.83 18.60
C GLU A 405 14.03 -8.30 18.41
#